data_5148956b2da88e000bea4f7b793690f7
#
_entry.id   5148956b2da88e000bea4f7b793690f7
#
_cell.length_a   1.000
_cell.length_b   1.000
_cell.length_c   1.000
_cell.angle_alpha   90.00
_cell.angle_beta   90.00
_cell.angle_gamma   90.00
#
_symmetry.space_group_name_H-M   'P 1'
#
loop_
_entity.id
_entity.type
_entity.pdbx_description
1 polymer ?
#
loop_
_entity_poly.entity_id
_entity_poly.type
_entity_poly.pdbx_seq_one_letter_code
_entity_poly.pdbx_strand_id
1 'polypeptide(L)'
;MNLMELVGLNTKWYRYQKKLTQEDFADLTGFKMAYISTIENGHANLTCKNIDYIATSLNIKPILLFNEKTAIEAKGLPKRVDMFYHKTNKENKKELVTV
;
A
#
# COMPACT_ATOMS: atom_id res chain seq x y z
N MET A 1 -18.07 2.90 -1.07
CA MET A 1 -16.81 2.89 -0.28
C MET A 1 -16.58 4.30 0.26
N ASN A 2 -16.21 4.39 1.53
CA ASN A 2 -15.95 5.71 2.10
C ASN A 2 -14.53 6.16 1.81
N LEU A 3 -14.20 7.39 2.20
CA LEU A 3 -12.91 7.97 1.85
C LEU A 3 -11.73 7.22 2.48
N MET A 4 -11.90 6.76 3.72
CA MET A 4 -10.82 6.01 4.38
C MET A 4 -10.54 4.69 3.66
N GLU A 5 -11.59 4.03 3.21
CA GLU A 5 -11.44 2.80 2.44
C GLU A 5 -10.80 3.08 1.09
N LEU A 6 -11.23 4.14 0.44
CA LEU A 6 -10.70 4.53 -0.86
C LEU A 6 -9.19 4.78 -0.78
N VAL A 7 -8.77 5.60 0.17
CA VAL A 7 -7.34 5.91 0.33
C VAL A 7 -6.57 4.68 0.79
N GLY A 8 -7.14 3.91 1.68
CA GLY A 8 -6.47 2.70 2.19
C GLY A 8 -6.24 1.67 1.11
N LEU A 9 -7.26 1.42 0.29
CA LEU A 9 -7.14 0.46 -0.82
C LEU A 9 -6.12 0.93 -1.84
N ASN A 10 -6.11 2.22 -2.14
CA ASN A 10 -5.12 2.76 -3.07
C ASN A 10 -3.72 2.73 -2.49
N THR A 11 -3.57 2.92 -1.20
CA THR A 11 -2.27 2.76 -0.55
C THR A 11 -1.77 1.33 -0.77
N LYS A 12 -2.63 0.35 -0.59
CA LYS A 12 -2.29 -1.04 -0.84
C LYS A 12 -1.95 -1.27 -2.31
N TRP A 13 -2.76 -0.73 -3.22
CA TRP A 13 -2.56 -0.88 -4.66
C TRP A 13 -1.18 -0.37 -5.06
N TYR A 14 -0.85 0.85 -4.68
CA TYR A 14 0.42 1.45 -5.09
C TYR A 14 1.60 0.84 -4.36
N ARG A 15 1.40 0.38 -3.13
CA ARG A 15 2.44 -0.39 -2.45
C ARG A 15 2.79 -1.64 -3.25
N TYR A 16 1.78 -2.34 -3.75
CA TYR A 16 1.99 -3.51 -4.62
C TYR A 16 2.68 -3.14 -5.93
N GLN A 17 2.25 -2.02 -6.53
CA GLN A 17 2.88 -1.57 -7.78
C GLN A 17 4.36 -1.24 -7.58
N LYS A 18 4.72 -0.78 -6.41
CA LYS A 18 6.12 -0.50 -6.06
C LYS A 18 6.84 -1.72 -5.52
N LYS A 19 6.16 -2.85 -5.45
CA LYS A 19 6.73 -4.14 -5.03
C LYS A 19 7.22 -4.13 -3.60
N LEU A 20 6.47 -3.47 -2.75
CA LEU A 20 6.81 -3.33 -1.33
C LEU A 20 5.88 -4.21 -0.49
N THR A 21 6.47 -4.92 0.47
CA THR A 21 5.67 -5.58 1.50
C THR A 21 5.21 -4.53 2.50
N GLN A 22 4.29 -4.90 3.38
CA GLN A 22 3.91 -3.98 4.46
C GLN A 22 5.14 -3.66 5.33
N GLU A 23 5.99 -4.63 5.54
CA GLU A 23 7.22 -4.42 6.30
C GLU A 23 8.14 -3.44 5.61
N ASP A 24 8.33 -3.62 4.29
CA ASP A 24 9.12 -2.68 3.50
C ASP A 24 8.56 -1.26 3.60
N PHE A 25 7.25 -1.15 3.53
CA PHE A 25 6.60 0.15 3.59
C PHE A 25 6.70 0.76 5.00
N ALA A 26 6.64 -0.07 6.01
CA ALA A 26 6.85 0.38 7.38
C ALA A 26 8.26 0.94 7.53
N ASP A 27 9.25 0.25 7.00
CA ASP A 27 10.63 0.72 7.05
C ASP A 27 10.79 2.04 6.30
N LEU A 28 10.14 2.14 5.15
CA LEU A 28 10.25 3.33 4.32
C LEU A 28 9.60 4.56 4.96
N THR A 29 8.45 4.37 5.58
CA THR A 29 7.67 5.48 6.12
C THR A 29 7.99 5.80 7.57
N GLY A 30 8.52 4.83 8.29
CA GLY A 30 8.64 4.94 9.75
C GLY A 30 7.35 4.61 10.47
N PHE A 31 6.30 4.23 9.75
CA PHE A 31 5.04 3.80 10.37
C PHE A 31 5.21 2.39 10.92
N LYS A 32 4.46 2.09 11.96
CA LYS A 32 4.38 0.72 12.45
C LYS A 32 3.55 -0.12 11.50
N MET A 33 3.87 -1.40 11.37
CA MET A 33 3.12 -2.31 10.51
C MET A 33 1.65 -2.35 10.87
N ALA A 34 1.33 -2.32 12.16
CA ALA A 34 -0.05 -2.33 12.60
C ALA A 34 -0.81 -1.11 12.06
N TYR A 35 -0.15 0.02 12.00
CA TYR A 35 -0.79 1.23 11.47
C TYR A 35 -0.99 1.12 9.96
N ILE A 36 -0.02 0.58 9.25
CA ILE A 36 -0.16 0.35 7.81
C ILE A 36 -1.33 -0.58 7.53
N SER A 37 -1.46 -1.64 8.32
CA SER A 37 -2.58 -2.56 8.20
C SER A 37 -3.91 -1.83 8.44
N THR A 38 -3.95 -0.98 9.45
CA THR A 38 -5.15 -0.18 9.75
C THR A 38 -5.51 0.74 8.58
N ILE A 39 -4.50 1.38 7.98
CA ILE A 39 -4.72 2.24 6.81
C ILE A 39 -5.31 1.43 5.67
N GLU A 40 -4.70 0.31 5.35
CA GLU A 40 -5.09 -0.48 4.17
C GLU A 40 -6.44 -1.17 4.36
N ASN A 41 -6.85 -1.38 5.60
CA ASN A 41 -8.17 -1.94 5.89
C ASN A 41 -9.26 -0.87 5.98
N GLY A 42 -8.90 0.39 5.74
CA GLY A 42 -9.89 1.47 5.71
C GLY A 42 -10.34 1.93 7.07
N HIS A 43 -9.55 1.69 8.10
CA HIS A 43 -9.94 2.05 9.47
C HIS A 43 -9.13 3.20 10.07
N ALA A 44 -8.21 3.76 9.31
CA ALA A 44 -7.39 4.86 9.80
C ALA A 44 -8.04 6.19 9.50
N ASN A 45 -8.06 7.06 10.49
CA ASN A 45 -8.55 8.42 10.30
C ASN A 45 -7.36 9.27 9.87
N LEU A 46 -7.15 9.35 8.56
CA LEU A 46 -5.98 10.01 8.01
C LEU A 46 -6.20 11.51 7.85
N THR A 47 -5.20 12.28 8.25
CA THR A 47 -5.17 13.70 7.94
C THR A 47 -4.71 13.89 6.51
N CYS A 48 -4.97 15.07 5.95
CA CYS A 48 -4.44 15.40 4.63
C CYS A 48 -2.92 15.31 4.62
N LYS A 49 -2.29 15.69 5.72
CA LYS A 49 -0.84 15.63 5.84
C LYS A 49 -0.33 14.19 5.77
N ASN A 50 -1.03 13.27 6.41
CA ASN A 50 -0.67 11.87 6.35
C ASN A 50 -0.88 11.29 4.96
N ILE A 51 -1.95 11.67 4.29
CA ILE A 51 -2.23 11.24 2.93
C ILE A 51 -1.11 11.71 1.99
N ASP A 52 -0.70 12.96 2.17
CA ASP A 52 0.38 13.54 1.38
C ASP A 52 1.69 12.79 1.63
N TYR A 53 1.96 12.45 2.89
CA TYR A 53 3.15 11.72 3.25
C TYR A 53 3.15 10.31 2.65
N ILE A 54 2.01 9.64 2.66
CA ILE A 54 1.87 8.32 2.04
C ILE A 54 2.18 8.41 0.55
N ALA A 55 1.59 9.39 -0.13
CA ALA A 55 1.81 9.57 -1.56
C ALA A 55 3.27 9.85 -1.87
N THR A 56 3.89 10.72 -1.08
CA THR A 56 5.31 11.04 -1.26
C THR A 56 6.17 9.79 -1.05
N SER A 57 5.85 9.01 -0.03
CA SER A 57 6.61 7.78 0.26
C SER A 57 6.47 6.77 -0.87
N LEU A 58 5.32 6.74 -1.54
CA LEU A 58 5.10 5.86 -2.68
C LEU A 58 5.57 6.47 -3.99
N ASN A 59 6.04 7.71 -3.95
CA ASN A 59 6.48 8.45 -5.12
C ASN A 59 5.36 8.55 -6.17
N ILE A 60 4.17 8.88 -5.72
CA ILE A 60 3.02 9.08 -6.59
C ILE A 60 2.36 10.41 -6.27
N LYS A 61 1.54 10.90 -7.19
CA LYS A 61 0.73 12.09 -6.93
C LYS A 61 -0.37 11.75 -5.94
N PRO A 62 -0.66 12.62 -4.97
CA PRO A 62 -1.69 12.33 -3.97
C PRO A 62 -3.06 12.01 -4.55
N ILE A 63 -3.40 12.63 -5.67
CA ILE A 63 -4.70 12.40 -6.29
C ILE A 63 -4.91 10.93 -6.67
N LEU A 64 -3.84 10.20 -6.92
CA LEU A 64 -3.94 8.79 -7.28
C LEU A 64 -4.48 7.95 -6.13
N LEU A 65 -4.37 8.43 -4.90
CA LEU A 65 -4.93 7.72 -3.76
C LEU A 65 -6.46 7.80 -3.69
N PHE A 66 -7.06 8.60 -4.56
CA PHE A 66 -8.50 8.78 -4.61
C PHE A 66 -9.14 8.15 -5.84
N ASN A 67 -8.40 7.32 -6.55
CA ASN A 67 -8.90 6.68 -7.77
C ASN A 67 -9.75 5.46 -7.42
N GLU A 68 -11.02 5.52 -7.78
CA GLU A 68 -11.95 4.47 -7.43
C GLU A 68 -11.64 3.15 -8.16
N LYS A 69 -11.21 3.25 -9.39
CA LYS A 69 -10.94 2.05 -10.19
C LYS A 69 -9.83 1.19 -9.58
N THR A 70 -8.72 1.81 -9.24
CA THR A 70 -7.60 1.07 -8.66
C THR A 70 -7.92 0.60 -7.25
N ALA A 71 -8.73 1.35 -6.50
CA ALA A 71 -9.19 0.90 -5.20
C ALA A 71 -9.99 -0.39 -5.31
N ILE A 72 -10.88 -0.47 -6.29
CA ILE A 72 -11.68 -1.66 -6.50
C ILE A 72 -10.78 -2.84 -6.88
N GLU A 73 -9.82 -2.60 -7.75
CA GLU A 73 -8.88 -3.65 -8.14
C GLU A 73 -8.04 -4.12 -6.96
N ALA A 74 -7.73 -3.22 -6.05
CA ALA A 74 -6.95 -3.57 -4.86
C ALA A 74 -7.66 -4.57 -3.95
N LYS A 75 -8.99 -4.60 -4.01
CA LYS A 75 -9.75 -5.57 -3.21
C LYS A 75 -9.41 -7.01 -3.57
N GLY A 76 -8.96 -7.25 -4.78
CA GLY A 76 -8.59 -8.58 -5.21
C GLY A 76 -7.17 -8.98 -4.87
N LEU A 77 -6.38 -8.08 -4.33
CA LEU A 77 -5.01 -8.39 -4.01
C LEU A 77 -4.91 -9.14 -2.68
N PRO A 78 -3.94 -10.04 -2.55
CA PRO A 78 -3.71 -10.72 -1.27
C PRO A 78 -3.41 -9.70 -0.19
N LYS A 79 -3.68 -10.09 1.04
CA LYS A 79 -3.43 -9.23 2.18
C LYS A 79 -1.97 -8.89 2.33
N ARG A 80 -1.09 -9.81 1.97
CA ARG A 80 0.34 -9.62 2.02
C ARG A 80 0.92 -9.77 0.64
N VAL A 81 1.89 -8.97 0.36
CA VAL A 81 2.78 -9.28 -0.73
C VAL A 81 3.34 -10.63 -0.38
N ASP A 82 3.23 -11.45 -1.25
CA ASP A 82 3.42 -12.83 -1.17
C ASP A 82 4.61 -13.28 -0.34
N MET A 83 4.34 -14.15 0.59
CA MET A 83 5.39 -14.77 1.37
C MET A 83 6.31 -15.60 0.49
N PHE A 84 5.78 -16.10 -0.59
CA PHE A 84 6.55 -16.83 -1.58
C PHE A 84 7.69 -15.97 -2.12
N TYR A 85 7.40 -14.72 -2.37
CA TYR A 85 8.38 -13.76 -2.79
C TYR A 85 9.55 -13.68 -1.79
N HIS A 86 9.23 -13.62 -0.51
CA HIS A 86 10.26 -13.54 0.51
C HIS A 86 11.10 -14.81 0.59
N LYS A 87 10.50 -15.96 0.35
CA LYS A 87 11.20 -17.21 0.42
C LYS A 87 12.11 -17.45 -0.76
N THR A 88 11.64 -17.06 -1.94
CA THR A 88 12.33 -17.43 -3.15
C THR A 88 13.48 -16.49 -3.48
N ASN A 89 13.29 -15.20 -3.28
CA ASN A 89 14.30 -14.30 -3.79
C ASN A 89 14.11 -12.88 -3.33
N LYS A 90 14.83 -12.53 -2.28
CA LYS A 90 14.77 -11.16 -1.80
C LYS A 90 15.38 -10.17 -2.78
N GLU A 91 16.39 -10.60 -3.51
CA GLU A 91 17.04 -9.72 -4.45
C GLU A 91 16.15 -9.38 -5.64
N ASN A 92 15.26 -10.31 -5.98
CA ASN A 92 14.38 -10.12 -7.12
C ASN A 92 12.97 -9.78 -6.71
N LYS A 93 12.80 -9.28 -5.53
CA LYS A 93 11.46 -9.00 -5.03
C LYS A 93 10.67 -8.08 -5.94
N LYS A 94 11.35 -7.19 -6.65
CA LYS A 94 10.66 -6.28 -7.55
C LYS A 94 10.06 -6.97 -8.75
N GLU A 95 10.52 -8.16 -9.06
CA GLU A 95 9.99 -8.91 -10.20
C GLU A 95 8.81 -9.76 -9.81
N LEU A 96 8.81 -10.28 -8.60
CA LEU A 96 7.78 -11.22 -8.17
C LEU A 96 6.45 -10.56 -7.88
N VAL A 97 6.50 -9.37 -7.35
CA VAL A 97 5.30 -8.69 -6.87
C VAL A 97 4.39 -8.24 -7.99
N THR A 98 4.90 -8.12 -9.20
CA THR A 98 4.10 -7.65 -10.32
C THR A 98 3.19 -8.72 -10.90
N VAL A 99 3.33 -9.91 -10.49
CA VAL A 99 2.55 -11.02 -11.04
C VAL A 99 1.09 -11.01 -10.62
#